data_f265c04cf9bd70e201bce5c96262ef68
#
_entry.id   f265c04cf9bd70e201bce5c96262ef68
#
_cell.length_a   1.000
_cell.length_b   1.000
_cell.length_c   1.000
_cell.angle_alpha   90.00
_cell.angle_beta   90.00
_cell.angle_gamma   90.00
#
_symmetry.space_group_name_H-M   'P 1'
#
loop_
_entity.id
_entity.type
_entity.pdbx_description
1 polymer ?
#
loop_
_entity_poly.entity_id
_entity_poly.type
_entity_poly.pdbx_seq_one_letter_code
_entity_poly.pdbx_strand_id
1 'polypeptide(L)'
;MKNKPLIIVAAVIILLLIVVLALPFLIDVNQFKPKLQSDLGAALGRKVEVGNIKLAIFSGGVAIDDLAISDDPAFSRELFLKAKQLTVGVNLIPLIFSKKLEVRSFGVVDPEVSLWRNSAGIWNYSSLGGNAAKAKSKSADSGSTNLTVGKLTISNGKITVGTIGSHSKPLVYQDVNVEASDLSTTAQFPFEFSAKDPANGAVKVDGKAGPIDQVDTSLTPLNAKIEVQHLDLGASGGFLGTASGLGGLLDFNGTLISDGRQLTSKGTVKTSKLKLVANGAPSSVPVNVDYDTVYDLKRQSGTLQQGDVHVGKALARLTGAYNTAGDEATLQMKLKGQSMPVSDLEGALPAVGVTLPSGAKLEGGTLEADLAISGPVNRLVIVGPVNLSNAKLAGYNLKSKLGALGSFAGLGGSGSDTEIQTMSTNLHQDPQGTHAQNLLIVVPSIGTITGDGNVSASGQLNCKMVAKLSGGGGAMGAVSQFSKLGGSQTSGGIPFRIEGTTSNPIFVPDVAGMAGGLAKSQLGGLASGGGGNSPASQAAGALGGLLGKKKNP
;
A
#
# COMPACT_ATOMS: atom_id res chain seq x y z
N MET A 1 -79.02 -17.63 20.13
CA MET A 1 -78.25 -16.94 21.19
C MET A 1 -76.84 -17.59 21.36
N LYS A 2 -76.07 -17.75 20.31
CA LYS A 2 -74.74 -18.50 20.32
C LYS A 2 -73.49 -17.65 20.26
N ASN A 3 -73.57 -16.30 20.21
CA ASN A 3 -72.37 -15.43 19.97
C ASN A 3 -71.91 -14.64 21.20
N LYS A 4 -72.53 -14.86 22.42
CA LYS A 4 -72.12 -14.14 23.65
C LYS A 4 -70.65 -14.37 24.05
N PRO A 5 -70.07 -15.60 23.98
CA PRO A 5 -68.68 -15.79 24.39
C PRO A 5 -67.69 -15.11 23.39
N LEU A 6 -68.03 -15.06 22.10
CA LEU A 6 -67.18 -14.45 21.09
C LEU A 6 -67.13 -12.92 21.26
N ILE A 7 -68.23 -12.29 21.61
CA ILE A 7 -68.31 -10.84 21.89
C ILE A 7 -67.48 -10.48 23.13
N ILE A 8 -67.53 -11.32 24.17
CA ILE A 8 -66.74 -11.12 25.40
C ILE A 8 -65.26 -11.25 25.11
N VAL A 9 -64.84 -12.26 24.34
CA VAL A 9 -63.44 -12.41 23.92
C VAL A 9 -62.99 -11.25 23.07
N ALA A 10 -63.81 -10.80 22.13
CA ALA A 10 -63.50 -9.62 21.30
C ALA A 10 -63.40 -8.34 22.15
N ALA A 11 -64.29 -8.15 23.10
CA ALA A 11 -64.24 -6.99 24.01
C ALA A 11 -62.99 -7.01 24.92
N VAL A 12 -62.56 -8.19 25.40
CA VAL A 12 -61.34 -8.34 26.19
C VAL A 12 -60.10 -8.06 25.33
N ILE A 13 -60.08 -8.54 24.07
CA ILE A 13 -58.98 -8.25 23.14
C ILE A 13 -58.92 -6.74 22.83
N ILE A 14 -60.05 -6.10 22.56
CA ILE A 14 -60.13 -4.66 22.32
C ILE A 14 -59.70 -3.87 23.55
N LEU A 15 -60.12 -4.27 24.76
CA LEU A 15 -59.69 -3.64 25.99
C LEU A 15 -58.17 -3.79 26.21
N LEU A 16 -57.62 -4.99 25.99
CA LEU A 16 -56.17 -5.22 26.04
C LEU A 16 -55.44 -4.36 25.02
N LEU A 17 -55.97 -4.24 23.82
CA LEU A 17 -55.39 -3.41 22.75
C LEU A 17 -55.42 -1.93 23.12
N ILE A 18 -56.52 -1.45 23.73
CA ILE A 18 -56.65 -0.08 24.25
C ILE A 18 -55.63 0.16 25.39
N VAL A 19 -55.48 -0.79 26.31
CA VAL A 19 -54.50 -0.68 27.41
C VAL A 19 -53.08 -0.65 26.86
N VAL A 20 -52.74 -1.51 25.89
CA VAL A 20 -51.43 -1.52 25.25
C VAL A 20 -51.17 -0.21 24.50
N LEU A 21 -52.16 0.33 23.79
CA LEU A 21 -52.06 1.61 23.09
C LEU A 21 -51.99 2.82 24.03
N ALA A 22 -52.61 2.70 25.25
CA ALA A 22 -52.56 3.76 26.26
C ALA A 22 -51.29 3.76 27.11
N LEU A 23 -50.55 2.63 27.18
CA LEU A 23 -49.32 2.48 27.97
C LEU A 23 -48.29 3.58 27.72
N PRO A 24 -47.97 4.02 26.47
CA PRO A 24 -47.04 5.11 26.24
C PRO A 24 -47.48 6.47 26.75
N PHE A 25 -48.79 6.68 26.90
CA PHE A 25 -49.36 7.93 27.42
C PHE A 25 -49.46 7.94 28.94
N LEU A 26 -49.39 6.76 29.59
CA LEU A 26 -49.46 6.61 31.03
C LEU A 26 -48.10 6.52 31.72
N ILE A 27 -47.05 6.13 31.00
CA ILE A 27 -45.69 5.99 31.55
C ILE A 27 -44.78 7.05 30.90
N ASP A 28 -44.44 8.06 31.66
CA ASP A 28 -43.41 9.01 31.23
C ASP A 28 -42.02 8.38 31.38
N VAL A 29 -41.55 7.75 30.30
CA VAL A 29 -40.21 7.12 30.27
C VAL A 29 -39.09 8.14 30.32
N ASN A 30 -39.34 9.43 30.06
CA ASN A 30 -38.33 10.47 30.11
C ASN A 30 -37.86 10.74 31.55
N GLN A 31 -38.59 10.36 32.57
CA GLN A 31 -38.12 10.40 33.96
C GLN A 31 -36.83 9.59 34.18
N PHE A 32 -36.57 8.56 33.37
CA PHE A 32 -35.33 7.75 33.42
C PHE A 32 -34.18 8.37 32.67
N LYS A 33 -34.39 9.44 31.90
CA LYS A 33 -33.37 10.11 31.09
C LYS A 33 -32.13 10.53 31.90
N PRO A 34 -32.22 11.21 33.06
CA PRO A 34 -31.04 11.60 33.83
C PRO A 34 -30.22 10.40 34.31
N LYS A 35 -30.92 9.31 34.74
CA LYS A 35 -30.25 8.10 35.17
C LYS A 35 -29.51 7.42 33.99
N LEU A 36 -30.17 7.29 32.86
CA LEU A 36 -29.57 6.71 31.64
C LEU A 36 -28.32 7.50 31.20
N GLN A 37 -28.40 8.82 31.17
CA GLN A 37 -27.27 9.67 30.85
C GLN A 37 -26.09 9.48 31.83
N SER A 38 -26.41 9.40 33.13
CA SER A 38 -25.41 9.17 34.18
C SER A 38 -24.75 7.79 34.05
N ASP A 39 -25.55 6.72 33.89
CA ASP A 39 -25.08 5.34 33.83
C ASP A 39 -24.22 5.12 32.55
N LEU A 40 -24.68 5.60 31.40
CA LEU A 40 -23.89 5.57 30.15
C LEU A 40 -22.65 6.44 30.27
N GLY A 41 -22.74 7.62 30.85
CA GLY A 41 -21.62 8.51 31.08
C GLY A 41 -20.54 7.88 31.96
N ALA A 42 -20.94 7.20 33.03
CA ALA A 42 -20.02 6.48 33.91
C ALA A 42 -19.37 5.27 33.18
N ALA A 43 -20.15 4.52 32.40
CA ALA A 43 -19.66 3.36 31.67
C ALA A 43 -18.68 3.74 30.57
N LEU A 44 -18.93 4.83 29.85
CA LEU A 44 -18.11 5.28 28.74
C LEU A 44 -16.95 6.20 29.16
N GLY A 45 -17.01 6.78 30.35
CA GLY A 45 -16.07 7.83 30.80
C GLY A 45 -16.24 9.13 30.02
N ARG A 46 -17.45 9.40 29.48
CA ARG A 46 -17.77 10.52 28.60
C ARG A 46 -19.12 11.15 28.97
N LYS A 47 -19.28 12.43 28.66
CA LYS A 47 -20.59 13.06 28.78
C LYS A 47 -21.51 12.46 27.72
N VAL A 48 -22.69 11.98 28.15
CA VAL A 48 -23.74 11.44 27.28
C VAL A 48 -24.98 12.28 27.40
N GLU A 49 -25.52 12.69 26.28
CA GLU A 49 -26.80 13.39 26.19
C GLU A 49 -27.75 12.56 25.33
N VAL A 50 -29.00 12.50 25.72
CA VAL A 50 -30.08 11.83 24.99
C VAL A 50 -31.27 12.78 24.86
N GLY A 51 -31.93 12.71 23.73
CA GLY A 51 -33.18 13.44 23.48
C GLY A 51 -34.38 12.77 24.15
N ASN A 52 -35.45 12.61 23.41
CA ASN A 52 -36.65 11.98 23.93
C ASN A 52 -36.53 10.45 23.98
N ILE A 53 -37.01 9.86 25.07
CA ILE A 53 -37.17 8.43 25.21
C ILE A 53 -38.63 8.09 24.88
N LYS A 54 -38.86 7.12 24.01
CA LYS A 54 -40.18 6.68 23.55
C LYS A 54 -40.33 5.17 23.73
N LEU A 55 -41.50 4.72 24.13
CA LEU A 55 -41.84 3.31 24.09
C LEU A 55 -42.17 2.91 22.65
N ALA A 56 -41.42 1.98 22.11
CA ALA A 56 -41.63 1.40 20.77
C ALA A 56 -42.48 0.12 20.90
N ILE A 57 -43.79 0.28 21.13
CA ILE A 57 -44.70 -0.80 21.49
C ILE A 57 -44.73 -1.89 20.44
N PHE A 58 -44.74 -1.53 19.15
CA PHE A 58 -44.83 -2.50 18.06
C PHE A 58 -43.54 -3.33 17.90
N SER A 59 -42.36 -2.77 18.28
CA SER A 59 -41.09 -3.50 18.30
C SER A 59 -40.75 -4.10 19.66
N GLY A 60 -41.57 -3.83 20.69
CA GLY A 60 -41.37 -4.34 22.06
C GLY A 60 -40.12 -3.75 22.71
N GLY A 61 -39.88 -2.43 22.58
CA GLY A 61 -38.66 -1.87 23.09
C GLY A 61 -38.72 -0.38 23.42
N VAL A 62 -37.57 0.23 23.47
CA VAL A 62 -37.34 1.66 23.73
C VAL A 62 -36.62 2.29 22.57
N ALA A 63 -37.06 3.43 22.10
CA ALA A 63 -36.36 4.29 21.15
C ALA A 63 -35.88 5.55 21.87
N ILE A 64 -34.66 5.91 21.65
CA ILE A 64 -34.00 7.09 22.20
C ILE A 64 -33.61 7.97 21.00
N ASP A 65 -34.17 9.14 20.93
CA ASP A 65 -33.83 10.10 19.89
C ASP A 65 -32.59 10.91 20.30
N ASP A 66 -31.87 11.44 19.32
CA ASP A 66 -30.77 12.40 19.46
C ASP A 66 -29.73 12.00 20.51
N LEU A 67 -29.15 10.80 20.36
CA LEU A 67 -28.01 10.37 21.17
C LEU A 67 -26.77 11.18 20.80
N ALA A 68 -26.11 11.75 21.80
CA ALA A 68 -24.84 12.45 21.64
C ALA A 68 -23.84 12.04 22.74
N ILE A 69 -22.61 11.72 22.32
CA ILE A 69 -21.50 11.37 23.20
C ILE A 69 -20.36 12.32 22.91
N SER A 70 -19.91 13.06 23.93
CA SER A 70 -18.79 14.00 23.80
C SER A 70 -17.48 13.26 23.55
N ASP A 71 -16.56 13.92 22.85
CA ASP A 71 -15.22 13.39 22.64
C ASP A 71 -14.35 13.52 23.90
N ASP A 72 -13.18 12.92 23.91
CA ASP A 72 -12.15 13.13 24.91
C ASP A 72 -11.66 14.58 24.83
N PRO A 73 -11.72 15.35 25.92
CA PRO A 73 -11.25 16.73 25.93
C PRO A 73 -9.78 16.90 25.50
N ALA A 74 -8.96 15.82 25.60
CA ALA A 74 -7.60 15.79 25.11
C ALA A 74 -7.49 15.76 23.58
N PHE A 75 -8.58 15.41 22.88
CA PHE A 75 -8.61 15.32 21.42
C PHE A 75 -9.48 16.41 20.80
N SER A 76 -10.71 16.57 21.26
CA SER A 76 -11.66 17.54 20.69
C SER A 76 -12.70 17.98 21.72
N ARG A 77 -13.30 19.15 21.47
CA ARG A 77 -14.50 19.61 22.20
C ARG A 77 -15.80 19.26 21.47
N GLU A 78 -15.68 18.65 20.31
CA GLU A 78 -16.79 18.21 19.49
C GLU A 78 -17.38 16.88 20.00
N LEU A 79 -18.34 16.32 19.27
CA LEU A 79 -18.92 15.03 19.58
C LEU A 79 -18.07 13.89 19.03
N PHE A 80 -17.85 12.87 19.84
CA PHE A 80 -17.30 11.59 19.40
C PHE A 80 -18.32 10.81 18.57
N LEU A 81 -19.57 10.76 19.06
CA LEU A 81 -20.68 10.09 18.39
C LEU A 81 -21.95 10.91 18.52
N LYS A 82 -22.67 11.02 17.40
CA LYS A 82 -24.05 11.51 17.34
C LYS A 82 -24.87 10.49 16.57
N ALA A 83 -26.08 10.17 17.02
CA ALA A 83 -27.00 9.32 16.29
C ALA A 83 -28.41 9.90 16.36
N LYS A 84 -29.13 9.85 15.27
CA LYS A 84 -30.51 10.33 15.19
C LYS A 84 -31.43 9.50 16.07
N GLN A 85 -31.22 8.18 16.11
CA GLN A 85 -32.02 7.29 16.92
C GLN A 85 -31.24 6.06 17.35
N LEU A 86 -31.42 5.67 18.61
CA LEU A 86 -30.98 4.40 19.16
C LEU A 86 -32.25 3.60 19.54
N THR A 87 -32.38 2.38 19.05
CA THR A 87 -33.51 1.49 19.41
C THR A 87 -32.99 0.26 20.16
N VAL A 88 -33.63 -0.09 21.25
CA VAL A 88 -33.35 -1.31 22.02
C VAL A 88 -34.65 -2.09 22.14
N GLY A 89 -34.75 -3.20 21.41
CA GLY A 89 -35.85 -4.14 21.52
C GLY A 89 -35.61 -5.11 22.68
N VAL A 90 -36.63 -5.39 23.45
CA VAL A 90 -36.59 -6.33 24.59
C VAL A 90 -37.73 -7.33 24.51
N ASN A 91 -37.51 -8.53 25.03
CA ASN A 91 -38.60 -9.50 25.21
C ASN A 91 -39.43 -9.12 26.41
N LEU A 92 -40.63 -8.59 26.17
CA LEU A 92 -41.54 -8.13 27.24
C LEU A 92 -42.05 -9.27 28.13
N ILE A 93 -42.26 -10.47 27.59
CA ILE A 93 -42.76 -11.62 28.33
C ILE A 93 -41.79 -12.06 29.44
N PRO A 94 -40.51 -12.37 29.18
CA PRO A 94 -39.54 -12.63 30.23
C PRO A 94 -39.33 -11.46 31.18
N LEU A 95 -39.38 -10.23 30.68
CA LEU A 95 -39.20 -9.03 31.50
C LEU A 95 -40.34 -8.89 32.54
N ILE A 96 -41.58 -9.10 32.13
CA ILE A 96 -42.77 -8.93 33.00
C ILE A 96 -42.92 -10.10 33.98
N PHE A 97 -42.81 -11.34 33.49
CA PHE A 97 -43.11 -12.54 34.28
C PHE A 97 -41.91 -13.09 35.05
N SER A 98 -40.71 -12.98 34.51
CA SER A 98 -39.49 -13.56 35.09
C SER A 98 -38.47 -12.52 35.54
N LYS A 99 -38.75 -11.23 35.36
CA LYS A 99 -37.82 -10.10 35.60
C LYS A 99 -36.46 -10.25 34.91
N LYS A 100 -36.40 -11.01 33.81
CA LYS A 100 -35.22 -11.19 33.00
C LYS A 100 -35.22 -10.20 31.84
N LEU A 101 -34.16 -9.37 31.74
CA LEU A 101 -33.95 -8.48 30.61
C LEU A 101 -33.29 -9.28 29.47
N GLU A 102 -34.03 -9.56 28.43
CA GLU A 102 -33.54 -10.18 27.22
C GLU A 102 -33.58 -9.16 26.08
N VAL A 103 -32.41 -8.75 25.60
CA VAL A 103 -32.29 -7.81 24.49
C VAL A 103 -32.55 -8.56 23.18
N ARG A 104 -33.61 -8.19 22.48
CA ARG A 104 -34.01 -8.79 21.21
C ARG A 104 -33.31 -8.12 20.01
N SER A 105 -33.19 -6.80 20.06
CA SER A 105 -32.56 -6.04 18.97
C SER A 105 -31.90 -4.78 19.50
N PHE A 106 -30.85 -4.37 18.74
CA PHE A 106 -30.16 -3.12 18.94
C PHE A 106 -29.99 -2.44 17.58
N GLY A 107 -30.50 -1.23 17.44
CA GLY A 107 -30.48 -0.49 16.19
C GLY A 107 -29.98 0.94 16.38
N VAL A 108 -29.13 1.40 15.48
CA VAL A 108 -28.63 2.77 15.43
C VAL A 108 -28.89 3.34 14.04
N VAL A 109 -29.57 4.47 13.99
CA VAL A 109 -29.94 5.15 12.73
C VAL A 109 -29.17 6.45 12.61
N ASP A 110 -28.63 6.69 11.43
CA ASP A 110 -27.84 7.87 11.08
C ASP A 110 -26.72 8.17 12.12
N PRO A 111 -25.88 7.20 12.55
CA PRO A 111 -24.76 7.52 13.43
C PRO A 111 -23.68 8.30 12.68
N GLU A 112 -23.20 9.38 13.29
CA GLU A 112 -22.00 10.10 12.88
C GLU A 112 -20.93 9.87 13.93
N VAL A 113 -19.82 9.25 13.54
CA VAL A 113 -18.68 8.92 14.42
C VAL A 113 -17.46 9.70 13.98
N SER A 114 -16.78 10.37 14.92
CA SER A 114 -15.56 11.11 14.68
C SER A 114 -14.35 10.41 15.31
N LEU A 115 -13.46 9.89 14.49
CA LEU A 115 -12.25 9.18 14.90
C LEU A 115 -11.03 10.07 14.68
N TRP A 116 -10.39 10.47 15.77
CA TRP A 116 -9.21 11.34 15.73
C TRP A 116 -7.98 10.64 16.30
N ARG A 117 -6.87 10.76 15.58
CA ARG A 117 -5.56 10.29 16.01
C ARG A 117 -4.69 11.47 16.38
N ASN A 118 -3.96 11.41 17.50
CA ASN A 118 -2.99 12.43 17.86
C ASN A 118 -1.60 12.16 17.25
N SER A 119 -0.65 13.06 17.44
CA SER A 119 0.74 12.94 16.97
C SER A 119 1.50 11.74 17.54
N ALA A 120 1.09 11.24 18.71
CA ALA A 120 1.66 10.03 19.33
C ALA A 120 1.00 8.73 18.82
N GLY A 121 0.11 8.83 17.82
CA GLY A 121 -0.56 7.66 17.25
C GLY A 121 -1.76 7.14 18.05
N ILE A 122 -2.13 7.78 19.14
CA ILE A 122 -3.22 7.37 20.02
C ILE A 122 -4.55 7.86 19.43
N TRP A 123 -5.57 6.99 19.45
CA TRP A 123 -6.91 7.31 19.00
C TRP A 123 -7.80 7.88 20.11
N ASN A 124 -8.72 8.77 19.77
CA ASN A 124 -9.65 9.35 20.72
C ASN A 124 -10.57 8.29 21.39
N TYR A 125 -10.86 7.17 20.75
CA TYR A 125 -11.65 6.10 21.37
C TYR A 125 -10.87 5.24 22.39
N SER A 126 -9.54 5.35 22.47
CA SER A 126 -8.70 4.53 23.36
C SER A 126 -8.98 4.74 24.84
N SER A 127 -9.60 5.86 25.22
CA SER A 127 -10.02 6.16 26.60
C SER A 127 -11.46 5.79 26.92
N LEU A 128 -12.23 5.24 25.95
CA LEU A 128 -13.60 4.78 26.20
C LEU A 128 -13.61 3.61 27.19
N GLY A 129 -14.50 3.67 28.18
CA GLY A 129 -14.65 2.60 29.16
C GLY A 129 -13.51 2.49 30.19
N GLY A 130 -12.57 3.44 30.22
CA GLY A 130 -11.40 3.39 31.10
C GLY A 130 -11.68 3.20 32.60
N ASN A 131 -12.85 3.59 33.08
CA ASN A 131 -13.29 3.35 34.47
C ASN A 131 -13.95 1.98 34.65
N ALA A 132 -14.58 1.41 33.61
CA ALA A 132 -15.18 0.08 33.65
C ALA A 132 -14.10 -1.03 33.64
N ALA A 133 -12.99 -0.82 32.92
CA ALA A 133 -11.86 -1.75 32.93
C ALA A 133 -11.18 -1.85 34.31
N LYS A 134 -11.11 -0.74 35.06
CA LYS A 134 -10.60 -0.73 36.44
C LYS A 134 -11.57 -1.34 37.47
N ALA A 135 -12.87 -1.30 37.20
CA ALA A 135 -13.90 -1.91 38.06
C ALA A 135 -13.96 -3.44 37.87
N LYS A 136 -13.74 -3.96 36.66
CA LYS A 136 -13.71 -5.43 36.41
C LYS A 136 -12.55 -6.16 37.10
N SER A 137 -11.46 -5.48 37.45
CA SER A 137 -10.37 -6.10 38.20
C SER A 137 -10.68 -6.35 39.69
N LYS A 138 -11.83 -5.87 40.21
CA LYS A 138 -12.25 -6.08 41.60
C LYS A 138 -13.48 -6.97 41.78
N SER A 139 -14.12 -7.43 40.71
CA SER A 139 -15.29 -8.30 40.76
C SER A 139 -15.10 -9.50 39.84
N ALA A 140 -14.17 -10.37 40.20
CA ALA A 140 -14.05 -11.69 39.59
C ALA A 140 -15.03 -12.67 40.23
N ASP A 141 -16.33 -12.38 40.13
CA ASP A 141 -17.36 -13.39 40.38
C ASP A 141 -18.70 -12.92 39.76
N SER A 142 -18.82 -13.08 38.47
CA SER A 142 -20.13 -13.02 37.80
C SER A 142 -20.07 -13.99 36.64
N GLY A 143 -20.87 -15.06 36.79
CA GLY A 143 -21.04 -16.12 35.82
C GLY A 143 -21.16 -15.59 34.41
N SER A 144 -20.62 -16.31 33.43
CA SER A 144 -20.72 -16.03 32.02
C SER A 144 -22.16 -15.71 31.63
N THR A 145 -22.49 -14.42 31.54
CA THR A 145 -23.76 -13.99 30.99
C THR A 145 -23.71 -14.31 29.50
N ASN A 146 -24.43 -15.36 29.08
CA ASN A 146 -24.72 -15.64 27.69
C ASN A 146 -25.49 -14.45 27.12
N LEU A 147 -24.80 -13.42 26.69
CA LEU A 147 -25.40 -12.29 26.03
C LEU A 147 -25.76 -12.71 24.60
N THR A 148 -27.04 -12.84 24.32
CA THR A 148 -27.53 -13.06 22.96
C THR A 148 -28.32 -11.82 22.54
N VAL A 149 -27.93 -11.22 21.41
CA VAL A 149 -28.67 -10.12 20.79
C VAL A 149 -29.23 -10.66 19.48
N GLY A 150 -30.55 -10.75 19.38
CA GLY A 150 -31.20 -11.34 18.21
C GLY A 150 -30.93 -10.56 16.91
N LYS A 151 -30.88 -9.24 16.95
CA LYS A 151 -30.55 -8.42 15.78
C LYS A 151 -29.78 -7.15 16.17
N LEU A 152 -28.66 -6.92 15.47
CA LEU A 152 -27.92 -5.65 15.49
C LEU A 152 -28.05 -4.98 14.12
N THR A 153 -28.44 -3.71 14.09
CA THR A 153 -28.47 -2.91 12.86
C THR A 153 -27.81 -1.55 13.07
N ILE A 154 -26.97 -1.17 12.15
CA ILE A 154 -26.50 0.21 11.97
C ILE A 154 -26.92 0.62 10.57
N SER A 155 -27.60 1.74 10.42
CA SER A 155 -28.12 2.19 9.13
C SER A 155 -27.66 3.61 8.82
N ASN A 156 -27.16 3.80 7.60
CA ASN A 156 -26.77 5.10 7.06
C ASN A 156 -25.74 5.85 7.93
N GLY A 157 -24.77 5.10 8.47
CA GLY A 157 -23.72 5.66 9.30
C GLY A 157 -22.72 6.50 8.50
N LYS A 158 -22.08 7.44 9.21
CA LYS A 158 -20.99 8.27 8.69
C LYS A 158 -19.82 8.20 9.65
N ILE A 159 -18.63 7.92 9.13
CA ILE A 159 -17.39 7.87 9.92
C ILE A 159 -16.43 8.89 9.37
N THR A 160 -16.00 9.83 10.21
CA THR A 160 -14.96 10.80 9.90
C THR A 160 -13.67 10.38 10.58
N VAL A 161 -12.59 10.26 9.82
CA VAL A 161 -11.27 9.85 10.30
C VAL A 161 -10.24 10.93 10.02
N GLY A 162 -9.52 11.38 11.02
CA GLY A 162 -8.52 12.43 10.86
C GLY A 162 -7.38 12.35 11.88
N THR A 163 -6.36 13.17 11.65
CA THR A 163 -5.23 13.33 12.57
C THR A 163 -5.20 14.78 13.06
N ILE A 164 -5.13 14.95 14.38
CA ILE A 164 -5.09 16.28 15.00
C ILE A 164 -3.80 17.00 14.59
N GLY A 165 -3.93 18.28 14.20
CA GLY A 165 -2.80 19.09 13.75
C GLY A 165 -2.31 18.78 12.33
N SER A 166 -2.93 17.84 11.62
CA SER A 166 -2.63 17.60 10.21
C SER A 166 -3.26 18.67 9.31
N HIS A 167 -2.54 19.04 8.25
CA HIS A 167 -3.07 19.89 7.17
C HIS A 167 -3.94 19.10 6.17
N SER A 168 -3.98 17.77 6.28
CA SER A 168 -4.79 16.92 5.42
C SER A 168 -6.26 16.99 5.84
N LYS A 169 -7.16 17.02 4.86
CA LYS A 169 -8.60 16.93 5.12
C LYS A 169 -8.94 15.58 5.74
N PRO A 170 -9.86 15.53 6.72
CA PRO A 170 -10.36 14.28 7.25
C PRO A 170 -11.00 13.41 6.16
N LEU A 171 -10.86 12.11 6.27
CA LEU A 171 -11.51 11.14 5.41
C LEU A 171 -12.93 10.88 5.92
N VAL A 172 -13.91 10.88 5.03
CA VAL A 172 -15.32 10.69 5.38
C VAL A 172 -15.87 9.47 4.65
N TYR A 173 -16.16 8.42 5.42
CA TYR A 173 -16.85 7.23 4.95
C TYR A 173 -18.35 7.41 5.17
N GLN A 174 -19.16 7.07 4.17
CA GLN A 174 -20.59 7.28 4.16
C GLN A 174 -21.35 5.96 3.94
N ASP A 175 -22.65 5.99 4.11
CA ASP A 175 -23.55 4.84 3.91
C ASP A 175 -23.03 3.58 4.65
N VAL A 176 -22.49 3.78 5.87
CA VAL A 176 -22.00 2.68 6.69
C VAL A 176 -23.21 1.93 7.25
N ASN A 177 -23.38 0.70 6.79
CA ASN A 177 -24.45 -0.19 7.24
C ASN A 177 -23.85 -1.46 7.83
N VAL A 178 -24.42 -1.93 8.92
CA VAL A 178 -24.11 -3.20 9.57
C VAL A 178 -25.40 -3.92 9.88
N GLU A 179 -25.49 -5.17 9.53
CA GLU A 179 -26.54 -6.06 9.98
C GLU A 179 -25.91 -7.35 10.52
N ALA A 180 -26.31 -7.75 11.73
CA ALA A 180 -25.95 -9.04 12.28
C ALA A 180 -27.15 -9.63 13.03
N SER A 181 -27.36 -10.92 12.87
CA SER A 181 -28.49 -11.63 13.49
C SER A 181 -27.96 -12.69 14.44
N ASP A 182 -28.67 -12.88 15.56
CA ASP A 182 -28.36 -13.91 16.57
C ASP A 182 -26.92 -13.85 17.09
N LEU A 183 -26.42 -12.61 17.34
CA LEU A 183 -25.09 -12.42 17.91
C LEU A 183 -24.92 -13.26 19.17
N SER A 184 -23.88 -14.07 19.22
CA SER A 184 -23.71 -15.06 20.28
C SER A 184 -22.24 -15.20 20.68
N THR A 185 -22.03 -15.39 21.98
CA THR A 185 -20.73 -15.79 22.55
C THR A 185 -20.50 -17.29 22.51
N THR A 186 -21.49 -18.09 22.04
CA THR A 186 -21.44 -19.56 22.02
C THR A 186 -21.69 -20.19 20.67
N ALA A 187 -22.20 -19.43 19.69
CA ALA A 187 -22.54 -19.91 18.36
C ALA A 187 -22.09 -18.94 17.26
N GLN A 188 -22.02 -19.44 16.03
CA GLN A 188 -21.80 -18.58 14.86
C GLN A 188 -23.06 -17.83 14.49
N PHE A 189 -22.89 -16.62 13.97
CA PHE A 189 -23.97 -15.74 13.53
C PHE A 189 -23.64 -15.09 12.16
N PRO A 190 -24.64 -14.86 11.31
CA PRO A 190 -24.46 -14.15 10.04
C PRO A 190 -24.29 -12.65 10.27
N PHE A 191 -23.52 -12.01 9.40
CA PHE A 191 -23.37 -10.56 9.37
C PHE A 191 -23.20 -10.05 7.94
N GLU A 192 -23.61 -8.80 7.74
CA GLU A 192 -23.34 -8.01 6.54
C GLU A 192 -22.81 -6.64 6.95
N PHE A 193 -21.85 -6.14 6.17
CA PHE A 193 -21.29 -4.79 6.30
C PHE A 193 -21.21 -4.15 4.93
N SER A 194 -21.57 -2.89 4.83
CA SER A 194 -21.31 -2.08 3.64
C SER A 194 -20.92 -0.65 4.01
N ALA A 195 -20.09 -0.03 3.18
CA ALA A 195 -19.70 1.37 3.33
C ALA A 195 -19.28 1.96 1.98
N LYS A 196 -19.30 3.28 1.88
CA LYS A 196 -18.65 4.03 0.80
C LYS A 196 -17.42 4.76 1.30
N ASP A 197 -16.34 4.72 0.53
CA ASP A 197 -15.13 5.46 0.81
C ASP A 197 -15.28 6.97 0.47
N PRO A 198 -14.31 7.82 0.83
CA PRO A 198 -14.36 9.26 0.53
C PRO A 198 -14.44 9.62 -0.95
N ALA A 199 -14.09 8.70 -1.85
CA ALA A 199 -14.15 8.86 -3.30
C ALA A 199 -15.33 8.13 -3.96
N ASN A 200 -16.32 7.69 -3.16
CA ASN A 200 -17.49 6.89 -3.55
C ASN A 200 -17.19 5.46 -4.03
N GLY A 201 -16.01 4.92 -3.73
CA GLY A 201 -15.77 3.50 -3.83
C GLY A 201 -16.63 2.73 -2.83
N ALA A 202 -17.04 1.51 -3.16
CA ALA A 202 -17.92 0.70 -2.33
C ALA A 202 -17.14 -0.46 -1.70
N VAL A 203 -17.43 -0.74 -0.43
CA VAL A 203 -16.96 -1.92 0.30
C VAL A 203 -18.17 -2.71 0.77
N LYS A 204 -18.19 -4.02 0.51
CA LYS A 204 -19.20 -4.95 1.00
C LYS A 204 -18.50 -6.17 1.60
N VAL A 205 -18.95 -6.59 2.78
CA VAL A 205 -18.49 -7.80 3.46
C VAL A 205 -19.72 -8.56 3.92
N ASP A 206 -19.81 -9.81 3.56
CA ASP A 206 -20.89 -10.69 4.03
C ASP A 206 -20.31 -12.02 4.49
N GLY A 207 -20.90 -12.60 5.54
CA GLY A 207 -20.36 -13.84 6.07
C GLY A 207 -20.98 -14.30 7.38
N LYS A 208 -20.21 -15.13 8.08
CA LYS A 208 -20.52 -15.60 9.42
C LYS A 208 -19.33 -15.35 10.34
N ALA A 209 -19.60 -14.91 11.55
CA ALA A 209 -18.62 -14.74 12.61
C ALA A 209 -19.05 -15.50 13.88
N GLY A 210 -18.14 -15.67 14.81
CA GLY A 210 -18.45 -16.27 16.12
C GLY A 210 -18.02 -17.73 16.28
N PRO A 211 -18.13 -18.24 17.52
CA PRO A 211 -18.57 -17.50 18.72
C PRO A 211 -17.65 -16.32 19.04
N ILE A 212 -18.23 -15.21 19.56
CA ILE A 212 -17.46 -14.00 19.90
C ILE A 212 -16.46 -14.35 21.01
N ASP A 213 -15.17 -14.08 20.77
CA ASP A 213 -14.15 -14.21 21.81
C ASP A 213 -14.35 -13.11 22.87
N GLN A 214 -14.55 -13.52 24.11
CA GLN A 214 -14.86 -12.58 25.21
C GLN A 214 -13.63 -11.89 25.79
N VAL A 215 -12.44 -12.41 25.52
CA VAL A 215 -11.17 -11.87 26.01
C VAL A 215 -10.59 -10.88 24.99
N ASP A 216 -10.59 -11.29 23.72
CA ASP A 216 -10.08 -10.50 22.61
C ASP A 216 -10.98 -10.70 21.39
N THR A 217 -11.84 -9.74 21.14
CA THR A 217 -12.82 -9.80 20.04
C THR A 217 -12.14 -9.90 18.66
N SER A 218 -10.87 -9.51 18.53
CA SER A 218 -10.12 -9.63 17.27
C SER A 218 -9.79 -11.10 16.91
N LEU A 219 -9.88 -11.99 17.90
CA LEU A 219 -9.68 -13.43 17.72
C LEU A 219 -10.98 -14.19 17.44
N THR A 220 -12.10 -13.49 17.26
CA THR A 220 -13.36 -14.12 16.88
C THR A 220 -13.23 -14.82 15.53
N PRO A 221 -13.56 -16.13 15.43
CA PRO A 221 -13.58 -16.83 14.15
C PRO A 221 -14.53 -16.17 13.16
N LEU A 222 -14.15 -16.15 11.89
CA LEU A 222 -14.99 -15.58 10.85
C LEU A 222 -14.78 -16.30 9.51
N ASN A 223 -15.80 -16.28 8.67
CA ASN A 223 -15.76 -16.69 7.28
C ASN A 223 -16.57 -15.68 6.48
N ALA A 224 -15.90 -14.87 5.70
CA ALA A 224 -16.51 -13.75 4.99
C ALA A 224 -16.04 -13.66 3.54
N LYS A 225 -16.93 -13.18 2.69
CA LYS A 225 -16.63 -12.69 1.35
C LYS A 225 -16.48 -11.18 1.40
N ILE A 226 -15.47 -10.65 0.73
CA ILE A 226 -15.19 -9.23 0.67
C ILE A 226 -15.22 -8.80 -0.78
N GLU A 227 -15.99 -7.77 -1.08
CA GLU A 227 -16.02 -7.08 -2.36
C GLU A 227 -15.71 -5.61 -2.15
N VAL A 228 -14.73 -5.11 -2.90
CA VAL A 228 -14.37 -3.69 -2.93
C VAL A 228 -14.43 -3.23 -4.37
N GLN A 229 -15.06 -2.11 -4.62
CA GLN A 229 -15.20 -1.52 -5.94
C GLN A 229 -14.73 -0.08 -5.93
N HIS A 230 -13.81 0.25 -6.84
CA HIS A 230 -13.30 1.60 -7.09
C HIS A 230 -12.75 2.32 -5.86
N LEU A 231 -12.12 1.59 -4.92
CA LEU A 231 -11.46 2.18 -3.75
C LEU A 231 -10.31 3.09 -4.22
N ASP A 232 -10.32 4.35 -3.85
CA ASP A 232 -9.23 5.28 -4.12
C ASP A 232 -8.08 5.06 -3.12
N LEU A 233 -6.96 4.51 -3.62
CA LEU A 233 -5.78 4.22 -2.79
C LEU A 233 -5.13 5.49 -2.23
N GLY A 234 -5.20 6.60 -2.96
CA GLY A 234 -4.66 7.88 -2.51
C GLY A 234 -5.50 8.50 -1.38
N ALA A 235 -6.82 8.48 -1.54
CA ALA A 235 -7.74 8.96 -0.52
C ALA A 235 -7.77 8.06 0.73
N SER A 236 -7.64 6.74 0.54
CA SER A 236 -7.72 5.75 1.64
C SER A 236 -6.37 5.50 2.34
N GLY A 237 -5.26 5.95 1.75
CA GLY A 237 -3.90 5.69 2.25
C GLY A 237 -3.64 6.15 3.67
N GLY A 238 -4.27 7.24 4.10
CA GLY A 238 -4.16 7.74 5.47
C GLY A 238 -4.73 6.79 6.53
N PHE A 239 -5.79 6.05 6.20
CA PHE A 239 -6.39 5.05 7.09
C PHE A 239 -5.58 3.73 7.11
N LEU A 240 -5.06 3.33 5.95
CA LEU A 240 -4.28 2.10 5.80
C LEU A 240 -2.83 2.24 6.30
N GLY A 241 -2.40 3.43 6.73
CA GLY A 241 -1.03 3.69 7.16
C GLY A 241 0.00 3.54 6.04
N THR A 242 -0.42 3.62 4.78
CA THR A 242 0.46 3.40 3.63
C THR A 242 1.34 4.60 3.34
N ALA A 243 2.48 4.33 2.72
CA ALA A 243 3.48 5.34 2.36
C ALA A 243 2.89 6.44 1.48
N SER A 244 3.35 7.68 1.69
CA SER A 244 3.05 8.82 0.82
C SER A 244 3.45 8.49 -0.62
N GLY A 245 2.51 8.55 -1.55
CA GLY A 245 2.76 8.31 -2.97
C GLY A 245 1.96 7.18 -3.60
N LEU A 246 1.32 6.32 -2.81
CA LEU A 246 0.38 5.33 -3.32
C LEU A 246 -0.85 6.02 -3.92
N GLY A 247 -1.30 5.56 -5.08
CA GLY A 247 -2.49 6.10 -5.76
C GLY A 247 -3.05 5.15 -6.79
N GLY A 248 -4.23 5.48 -7.31
CA GLY A 248 -4.97 4.67 -8.27
C GLY A 248 -6.27 4.13 -7.68
N LEU A 249 -7.04 3.44 -8.50
CA LEU A 249 -8.28 2.79 -8.10
C LEU A 249 -8.03 1.29 -7.92
N LEU A 250 -8.67 0.70 -6.92
CA LEU A 250 -8.56 -0.71 -6.58
C LEU A 250 -9.96 -1.34 -6.54
N ASP A 251 -10.13 -2.43 -7.26
CA ASP A 251 -11.22 -3.38 -7.11
C ASP A 251 -10.66 -4.65 -6.47
N PHE A 252 -11.40 -5.22 -5.51
CA PHE A 252 -11.01 -6.41 -4.79
C PHE A 252 -12.19 -7.38 -4.67
N ASN A 253 -11.93 -8.65 -4.90
CA ASN A 253 -12.88 -9.72 -4.64
C ASN A 253 -12.14 -10.89 -4.00
N GLY A 254 -12.56 -11.30 -2.82
CA GLY A 254 -11.88 -12.36 -2.11
C GLY A 254 -12.66 -12.90 -0.93
N THR A 255 -12.04 -13.90 -0.29
CA THR A 255 -12.55 -14.54 0.93
C THR A 255 -11.57 -14.34 2.07
N LEU A 256 -12.11 -14.27 3.27
CA LEU A 256 -11.38 -14.15 4.52
C LEU A 256 -11.91 -15.21 5.48
N ILE A 257 -11.05 -16.12 5.92
CA ILE A 257 -11.41 -17.21 6.84
C ILE A 257 -10.45 -17.15 8.02
N SER A 258 -11.01 -17.06 9.23
CA SER A 258 -10.24 -17.09 10.48
C SER A 258 -10.79 -18.15 11.42
N ASP A 259 -9.91 -18.87 12.11
CA ASP A 259 -10.26 -19.76 13.22
C ASP A 259 -9.99 -19.11 14.60
N GLY A 260 -9.67 -17.82 14.63
CA GLY A 260 -9.27 -17.07 15.82
C GLY A 260 -7.77 -17.16 16.15
N ARG A 261 -6.98 -17.92 15.37
CA ARG A 261 -5.51 -18.00 15.48
C ARG A 261 -4.83 -17.65 14.18
N GLN A 262 -5.32 -18.24 13.11
CA GLN A 262 -4.86 -18.01 11.76
C GLN A 262 -5.97 -17.39 10.92
N LEU A 263 -5.58 -16.50 10.05
CA LEU A 263 -6.43 -15.88 9.05
C LEU A 263 -5.90 -16.24 7.68
N THR A 264 -6.73 -16.87 6.86
CA THR A 264 -6.43 -17.16 5.47
C THR A 264 -7.23 -16.23 4.58
N SER A 265 -6.58 -15.61 3.62
CA SER A 265 -7.24 -14.78 2.62
C SER A 265 -6.80 -15.14 1.22
N LYS A 266 -7.77 -15.29 0.32
CA LYS A 266 -7.56 -15.54 -1.11
C LYS A 266 -8.43 -14.60 -1.91
N GLY A 267 -7.89 -14.11 -3.01
CA GLY A 267 -8.68 -13.23 -3.87
C GLY A 267 -7.91 -12.64 -5.02
N THR A 268 -8.60 -11.78 -5.74
CA THR A 268 -8.06 -11.01 -6.87
C THR A 268 -8.14 -9.52 -6.56
N VAL A 269 -7.02 -8.85 -6.72
CA VAL A 269 -6.90 -7.39 -6.71
C VAL A 269 -6.76 -6.92 -8.15
N LYS A 270 -7.59 -5.99 -8.60
CA LYS A 270 -7.46 -5.32 -9.89
C LYS A 270 -7.21 -3.85 -9.65
N THR A 271 -6.22 -3.28 -10.33
CA THR A 271 -5.93 -1.87 -10.18
C THR A 271 -5.96 -1.13 -11.51
N SER A 272 -6.32 0.13 -11.47
CA SER A 272 -6.20 1.05 -12.59
C SER A 272 -5.50 2.33 -12.14
N LYS A 273 -4.71 2.92 -13.04
CA LYS A 273 -3.91 4.13 -12.74
C LYS A 273 -3.04 3.96 -11.49
N LEU A 274 -2.52 2.74 -11.26
CA LEU A 274 -1.71 2.40 -10.10
C LEU A 274 -0.46 3.28 -10.06
N LYS A 275 -0.17 3.84 -8.91
CA LYS A 275 1.05 4.57 -8.57
C LYS A 275 1.59 4.01 -7.27
N LEU A 276 2.84 3.56 -7.23
CA LEU A 276 3.44 2.87 -6.09
C LEU A 276 4.48 3.71 -5.34
N VAL A 277 5.06 4.71 -5.99
CA VAL A 277 6.11 5.55 -5.41
C VAL A 277 5.78 7.03 -5.55
N ALA A 278 6.27 7.86 -4.64
CA ALA A 278 5.97 9.30 -4.60
C ALA A 278 6.32 10.02 -5.92
N ASN A 279 7.47 9.68 -6.51
CA ASN A 279 7.96 10.27 -7.77
C ASN A 279 7.47 9.54 -9.03
N GLY A 280 6.63 8.50 -8.87
CA GLY A 280 6.02 7.78 -9.99
C GLY A 280 4.88 8.55 -10.62
N ALA A 281 4.45 8.12 -11.80
CA ALA A 281 3.23 8.55 -12.47
C ALA A 281 2.24 7.38 -12.53
N PRO A 282 0.94 7.66 -12.70
CA PRO A 282 -0.06 6.60 -12.81
C PRO A 282 0.24 5.64 -13.98
N SER A 283 0.12 4.33 -13.73
CA SER A 283 0.17 3.31 -14.78
C SER A 283 -0.89 3.55 -15.83
N SER A 284 -0.55 3.40 -17.09
CA SER A 284 -1.49 3.46 -18.22
C SER A 284 -2.19 2.12 -18.49
N VAL A 285 -1.72 1.04 -17.86
CA VAL A 285 -2.26 -0.32 -17.98
C VAL A 285 -2.69 -0.84 -16.61
N PRO A 286 -3.70 -1.72 -16.55
CA PRO A 286 -4.10 -2.34 -15.30
C PRO A 286 -3.02 -3.29 -14.78
N VAL A 287 -2.89 -3.36 -13.45
CA VAL A 287 -2.08 -4.36 -12.75
C VAL A 287 -3.03 -5.20 -11.90
N ASN A 288 -3.06 -6.50 -12.14
CA ASN A 288 -3.92 -7.43 -11.42
C ASN A 288 -3.06 -8.38 -10.59
N VAL A 289 -3.56 -8.78 -9.43
CA VAL A 289 -2.85 -9.70 -8.54
C VAL A 289 -3.82 -10.75 -8.02
N ASP A 290 -3.54 -12.02 -8.33
CA ASP A 290 -4.20 -13.15 -7.69
C ASP A 290 -3.34 -13.59 -6.50
N TYR A 291 -3.93 -13.66 -5.31
CA TYR A 291 -3.15 -13.92 -4.11
C TYR A 291 -3.77 -14.98 -3.19
N ASP A 292 -2.89 -15.62 -2.42
CA ASP A 292 -3.20 -16.52 -1.31
C ASP A 292 -2.23 -16.23 -0.17
N THR A 293 -2.77 -15.90 1.00
CA THR A 293 -1.97 -15.55 2.18
C THR A 293 -2.52 -16.17 3.45
N VAL A 294 -1.62 -16.51 4.35
CA VAL A 294 -1.92 -16.97 5.72
C VAL A 294 -1.28 -16.02 6.71
N TYR A 295 -2.02 -15.61 7.72
CA TYR A 295 -1.59 -14.67 8.74
C TYR A 295 -1.85 -15.19 10.15
N ASP A 296 -0.86 -15.12 11.03
CA ASP A 296 -0.97 -15.45 12.45
C ASP A 296 -1.38 -14.22 13.23
N LEU A 297 -2.56 -14.24 13.82
CA LEU A 297 -3.16 -13.11 14.54
C LEU A 297 -2.38 -12.73 15.80
N LYS A 298 -1.79 -13.70 16.50
CA LYS A 298 -1.01 -13.45 17.72
C LYS A 298 0.39 -12.92 17.44
N ARG A 299 1.06 -13.52 16.43
CA ARG A 299 2.41 -13.11 16.01
C ARG A 299 2.40 -11.86 15.16
N GLN A 300 1.23 -11.46 14.68
CA GLN A 300 1.04 -10.37 13.74
C GLN A 300 1.98 -10.50 12.52
N SER A 301 2.06 -11.72 11.97
CA SER A 301 2.93 -12.04 10.84
C SER A 301 2.25 -12.98 9.88
N GLY A 302 2.55 -12.85 8.60
CA GLY A 302 1.93 -13.66 7.56
C GLY A 302 2.91 -14.11 6.49
N THR A 303 2.42 -15.02 5.66
CA THR A 303 3.14 -15.53 4.50
C THR A 303 2.24 -15.40 3.27
N LEU A 304 2.72 -14.71 2.26
CA LEU A 304 2.14 -14.70 0.92
C LEU A 304 2.61 -15.98 0.22
N GLN A 305 1.72 -16.96 0.13
CA GLN A 305 1.99 -18.26 -0.49
C GLN A 305 1.98 -18.17 -2.01
N GLN A 306 1.09 -17.33 -2.55
CA GLN A 306 0.96 -17.02 -3.95
C GLN A 306 0.60 -15.54 -4.10
N GLY A 307 1.27 -14.88 -5.05
CA GLY A 307 0.98 -13.52 -5.48
C GLY A 307 1.34 -13.43 -6.95
N ASP A 308 0.41 -13.82 -7.83
CA ASP A 308 0.62 -13.78 -9.28
C ASP A 308 0.24 -12.40 -9.80
N VAL A 309 1.26 -11.61 -10.14
CA VAL A 309 1.14 -10.22 -10.63
C VAL A 309 1.08 -10.25 -12.15
N HIS A 310 -0.05 -9.81 -12.70
CA HIS A 310 -0.33 -9.77 -14.13
C HIS A 310 -0.34 -8.32 -14.65
N VAL A 311 0.42 -8.07 -15.71
CA VAL A 311 0.39 -6.83 -16.50
C VAL A 311 0.26 -7.23 -17.96
N GLY A 312 -0.94 -7.16 -18.53
CA GLY A 312 -1.22 -7.78 -19.82
C GLY A 312 -0.94 -9.28 -19.79
N LYS A 313 -0.01 -9.74 -20.64
CA LYS A 313 0.46 -11.15 -20.69
C LYS A 313 1.68 -11.39 -19.79
N ALA A 314 2.31 -10.33 -19.28
CA ALA A 314 3.43 -10.45 -18.36
C ALA A 314 2.95 -11.00 -17.02
N LEU A 315 3.67 -12.00 -16.49
CA LEU A 315 3.42 -12.63 -15.20
C LEU A 315 4.68 -12.61 -14.36
N ALA A 316 4.57 -12.03 -13.16
CA ALA A 316 5.59 -12.16 -12.12
C ALA A 316 4.99 -12.76 -10.86
N ARG A 317 5.69 -13.69 -10.24
CA ARG A 317 5.26 -14.34 -8.98
C ARG A 317 5.95 -13.69 -7.79
N LEU A 318 5.14 -13.22 -6.85
CA LEU A 318 5.54 -12.66 -5.57
C LEU A 318 5.23 -13.66 -4.46
N THR A 319 6.21 -14.01 -3.65
CA THR A 319 6.05 -14.88 -2.47
C THR A 319 6.91 -14.38 -1.34
N GLY A 320 6.60 -14.75 -0.09
CA GLY A 320 7.44 -14.38 1.03
C GLY A 320 6.67 -14.14 2.31
N ALA A 321 7.33 -13.53 3.29
CA ALA A 321 6.78 -13.25 4.61
C ALA A 321 6.60 -11.74 4.84
N TYR A 322 5.64 -11.40 5.69
CA TYR A 322 5.45 -10.04 6.15
C TYR A 322 5.11 -10.04 7.66
N ASN A 323 5.46 -8.95 8.31
CA ASN A 323 5.20 -8.77 9.74
C ASN A 323 4.59 -7.38 9.94
N THR A 324 3.48 -7.34 10.70
CA THR A 324 2.75 -6.11 11.03
C THR A 324 2.82 -5.78 12.52
N ALA A 325 3.64 -6.52 13.29
CA ALA A 325 3.90 -6.18 14.68
C ALA A 325 4.75 -4.91 14.78
N GLY A 326 4.31 -3.96 15.58
CA GLY A 326 4.97 -2.66 15.74
C GLY A 326 4.35 -1.55 14.88
N ASP A 327 5.05 -0.41 14.80
CA ASP A 327 4.52 0.80 14.15
C ASP A 327 4.59 0.75 12.63
N GLU A 328 5.47 -0.07 12.07
CA GLU A 328 5.68 -0.20 10.62
C GLU A 328 5.68 -1.67 10.20
N ALA A 329 4.91 -1.96 9.16
CA ALA A 329 4.95 -3.29 8.54
C ALA A 329 6.30 -3.52 7.83
N THR A 330 6.84 -4.74 7.95
CA THR A 330 8.08 -5.16 7.30
C THR A 330 7.82 -6.31 6.33
N LEU A 331 8.54 -6.29 5.22
CA LEU A 331 8.43 -7.28 4.15
C LEU A 331 9.74 -8.05 3.98
N GLN A 332 9.62 -9.34 3.62
CA GLN A 332 10.68 -10.21 3.12
C GLN A 332 10.09 -11.01 1.97
N MET A 333 10.12 -10.44 0.78
CA MET A 333 9.46 -10.99 -0.41
C MET A 333 10.48 -11.33 -1.49
N LYS A 334 10.09 -12.25 -2.37
CA LYS A 334 10.80 -12.60 -3.59
C LYS A 334 9.84 -12.44 -4.76
N LEU A 335 10.25 -11.62 -5.75
CA LEU A 335 9.54 -11.43 -7.01
C LEU A 335 10.32 -12.15 -8.11
N LYS A 336 9.67 -13.05 -8.83
CA LYS A 336 10.25 -13.76 -9.97
C LYS A 336 9.36 -13.67 -11.19
N GLY A 337 9.89 -13.09 -12.27
CA GLY A 337 9.25 -13.06 -13.58
C GLY A 337 10.18 -13.62 -14.64
N GLN A 338 9.64 -14.40 -15.58
CA GLN A 338 10.38 -15.01 -16.67
C GLN A 338 9.66 -14.72 -17.98
N SER A 339 10.43 -14.40 -19.02
CA SER A 339 9.92 -14.16 -20.38
C SER A 339 8.74 -13.19 -20.43
N MET A 340 8.73 -12.17 -19.58
CA MET A 340 7.67 -11.16 -19.53
C MET A 340 7.73 -10.26 -20.76
N PRO A 341 6.67 -10.15 -21.58
CA PRO A 341 6.66 -9.22 -22.72
C PRO A 341 6.87 -7.78 -22.28
N VAL A 342 7.88 -7.13 -22.83
CA VAL A 342 8.26 -5.76 -22.43
C VAL A 342 7.20 -4.75 -22.82
N SER A 343 6.54 -4.94 -23.96
CA SER A 343 5.43 -4.09 -24.42
C SER A 343 4.26 -4.02 -23.43
N ASP A 344 4.02 -5.09 -22.69
CA ASP A 344 2.96 -5.14 -21.69
C ASP A 344 3.37 -4.42 -20.40
N LEU A 345 4.68 -4.46 -20.07
CA LEU A 345 5.23 -3.83 -18.87
C LEU A 345 5.43 -2.32 -19.03
N GLU A 346 5.64 -1.82 -20.25
CA GLU A 346 5.98 -0.41 -20.50
C GLU A 346 5.01 0.56 -19.83
N GLY A 347 3.70 0.30 -19.96
CA GLY A 347 2.66 1.13 -19.36
C GLY A 347 2.62 1.12 -17.83
N ALA A 348 3.26 0.14 -17.18
CA ALA A 348 3.35 0.05 -15.73
C ALA A 348 4.65 0.65 -15.15
N LEU A 349 5.69 0.85 -15.97
CA LEU A 349 6.98 1.40 -15.52
C LEU A 349 6.86 2.74 -14.79
N PRO A 350 6.01 3.69 -15.22
CA PRO A 350 5.84 4.96 -14.51
C PRO A 350 5.35 4.78 -13.08
N ALA A 351 4.57 3.74 -12.78
CA ALA A 351 4.05 3.48 -11.44
C ALA A 351 5.15 3.22 -10.40
N VAL A 352 6.26 2.64 -10.84
CA VAL A 352 7.45 2.37 -10.01
C VAL A 352 8.55 3.44 -10.17
N GLY A 353 8.24 4.57 -10.81
CA GLY A 353 9.18 5.68 -10.99
C GLY A 353 10.19 5.50 -12.13
N VAL A 354 10.02 4.49 -12.98
CA VAL A 354 10.87 4.28 -14.15
C VAL A 354 10.33 5.08 -15.32
N THR A 355 11.16 6.01 -15.85
CA THR A 355 10.83 6.82 -17.02
C THR A 355 11.80 6.53 -18.14
N LEU A 356 11.28 6.40 -19.35
CA LEU A 356 12.08 6.27 -20.57
C LEU A 356 12.54 7.66 -21.05
N PRO A 357 13.60 7.73 -21.86
CA PRO A 357 13.96 8.96 -22.56
C PRO A 357 12.78 9.53 -23.33
N SER A 358 12.67 10.87 -23.39
CA SER A 358 11.54 11.55 -24.02
C SER A 358 11.32 11.10 -25.46
N GLY A 359 10.11 10.66 -25.77
CA GLY A 359 9.72 10.15 -27.08
C GLY A 359 10.11 8.69 -27.34
N ALA A 360 10.82 8.05 -26.42
CA ALA A 360 11.17 6.64 -26.54
C ALA A 360 10.03 5.72 -26.10
N LYS A 361 9.94 4.56 -26.77
CA LYS A 361 9.04 3.45 -26.41
C LYS A 361 9.80 2.14 -26.41
N LEU A 362 9.45 1.25 -25.51
CA LEU A 362 9.97 -0.11 -25.48
C LEU A 362 9.07 -1.04 -26.28
N GLU A 363 9.60 -1.62 -27.35
CA GLU A 363 8.87 -2.52 -28.23
C GLU A 363 9.55 -3.88 -28.30
N GLY A 364 8.74 -4.94 -28.39
CA GLY A 364 9.24 -6.31 -28.50
C GLY A 364 10.04 -6.77 -27.28
N GLY A 365 10.66 -7.93 -27.41
CA GLY A 365 11.52 -8.49 -26.39
C GLY A 365 10.84 -8.97 -25.12
N THR A 366 11.67 -9.50 -24.22
CA THR A 366 11.24 -10.07 -22.96
C THR A 366 12.12 -9.59 -21.80
N LEU A 367 11.50 -9.40 -20.63
CA LEU A 367 12.16 -9.07 -19.38
C LEU A 367 12.15 -10.31 -18.45
N GLU A 368 13.28 -10.55 -17.80
CA GLU A 368 13.41 -11.49 -16.70
C GLU A 368 13.87 -10.74 -15.45
N ALA A 369 13.30 -11.09 -14.30
CA ALA A 369 13.67 -10.51 -13.02
C ALA A 369 13.61 -11.57 -11.91
N ASP A 370 14.58 -11.55 -11.01
CA ASP A 370 14.59 -12.34 -9.78
C ASP A 370 15.03 -11.42 -8.63
N LEU A 371 14.04 -10.79 -7.99
CA LEU A 371 14.26 -9.69 -7.06
C LEU A 371 13.90 -10.11 -5.64
N ALA A 372 14.78 -9.83 -4.69
CA ALA A 372 14.50 -9.85 -3.26
C ALA A 372 14.05 -8.44 -2.82
N ILE A 373 12.92 -8.37 -2.11
CA ILE A 373 12.32 -7.14 -1.59
C ILE A 373 12.29 -7.26 -0.07
N SER A 374 12.92 -6.34 0.63
CA SER A 374 13.03 -6.43 2.10
C SER A 374 12.96 -5.05 2.76
N GLY A 375 12.59 -5.04 4.04
CA GLY A 375 12.55 -3.83 4.88
C GLY A 375 11.17 -3.32 5.21
N PRO A 376 11.08 -2.19 5.93
CA PRO A 376 9.83 -1.51 6.20
C PRO A 376 9.16 -1.03 4.90
N VAL A 377 7.81 -1.06 4.84
CA VAL A 377 7.04 -0.72 3.62
C VAL A 377 7.37 0.66 3.08
N ASN A 378 7.69 1.61 3.93
CA ASN A 378 8.08 2.98 3.55
C ASN A 378 9.56 3.13 3.15
N ARG A 379 10.40 2.10 3.36
CA ARG A 379 11.85 2.11 3.10
C ARG A 379 12.32 0.76 2.56
N LEU A 380 11.64 0.28 1.53
CA LEU A 380 11.96 -1.00 0.90
C LEU A 380 13.32 -0.96 0.20
N VAL A 381 14.05 -2.06 0.32
CA VAL A 381 15.25 -2.35 -0.45
C VAL A 381 14.94 -3.50 -1.41
N ILE A 382 15.21 -3.29 -2.70
CA ILE A 382 14.96 -4.25 -3.78
C ILE A 382 16.31 -4.57 -4.43
N VAL A 383 16.69 -5.84 -4.44
CA VAL A 383 17.96 -6.29 -5.02
C VAL A 383 17.77 -7.53 -5.87
N GLY A 384 18.54 -7.63 -6.96
CA GLY A 384 18.60 -8.84 -7.77
C GLY A 384 18.87 -8.59 -9.24
N PRO A 385 19.06 -9.68 -10.01
CA PRO A 385 19.32 -9.61 -11.43
C PRO A 385 18.07 -9.24 -12.23
N VAL A 386 18.29 -8.41 -13.26
CA VAL A 386 17.30 -8.03 -14.28
C VAL A 386 17.95 -8.22 -15.65
N ASN A 387 17.25 -8.95 -16.54
CA ASN A 387 17.70 -9.23 -17.90
C ASN A 387 16.63 -8.83 -18.91
N LEU A 388 17.00 -8.05 -19.90
CA LEU A 388 16.16 -7.68 -21.05
C LEU A 388 16.76 -8.31 -22.31
N SER A 389 15.93 -8.95 -23.13
CA SER A 389 16.38 -9.62 -24.36
C SER A 389 15.53 -9.22 -25.55
N ASN A 390 16.20 -8.99 -26.69
CA ASN A 390 15.60 -8.73 -28.00
C ASN A 390 14.56 -7.60 -28.00
N ALA A 391 14.84 -6.51 -27.28
CA ALA A 391 13.97 -5.34 -27.20
C ALA A 391 14.43 -4.23 -28.16
N LYS A 392 13.50 -3.36 -28.53
CA LYS A 392 13.76 -2.18 -29.33
C LYS A 392 13.36 -0.93 -28.56
N LEU A 393 14.24 0.03 -28.44
CA LEU A 393 13.94 1.37 -27.95
C LEU A 393 13.59 2.24 -29.16
N ALA A 394 12.31 2.23 -29.54
CA ALA A 394 11.80 2.99 -30.67
C ALA A 394 11.78 4.49 -30.36
N GLY A 395 12.06 5.32 -31.35
CA GLY A 395 12.13 6.79 -31.20
C GLY A 395 13.39 7.28 -30.47
N TYR A 396 14.37 6.41 -30.19
CA TYR A 396 15.62 6.79 -29.53
C TYR A 396 16.85 6.20 -30.23
N ASN A 397 17.62 7.02 -30.87
CA ASN A 397 18.82 6.59 -31.60
C ASN A 397 20.07 6.78 -30.71
N LEU A 398 20.46 5.75 -29.96
CA LEU A 398 21.66 5.74 -29.12
C LEU A 398 22.94 5.93 -29.94
N LYS A 399 23.00 5.34 -31.15
CA LYS A 399 24.13 5.45 -32.03
C LYS A 399 24.40 6.91 -32.45
N SER A 400 23.33 7.65 -32.77
CA SER A 400 23.44 9.09 -33.08
C SER A 400 23.86 9.92 -31.87
N LYS A 401 23.31 9.60 -30.68
CA LYS A 401 23.71 10.29 -29.43
C LYS A 401 25.15 10.08 -29.05
N LEU A 402 25.67 8.86 -29.21
CA LEU A 402 27.09 8.56 -29.01
C LEU A 402 27.96 9.16 -30.10
N GLY A 403 27.53 9.11 -31.37
CA GLY A 403 28.29 9.71 -32.51
C GLY A 403 28.49 11.21 -32.40
N ALA A 404 27.66 11.93 -31.67
CA ALA A 404 27.85 13.34 -31.35
C ALA A 404 29.04 13.61 -30.42
N LEU A 405 29.55 12.60 -29.71
CA LEU A 405 30.78 12.69 -28.93
C LEU A 405 31.98 12.50 -29.91
N GLY A 406 32.92 13.40 -29.92
CA GLY A 406 34.07 13.32 -30.81
C GLY A 406 34.88 12.01 -30.71
N SER A 407 34.86 11.34 -29.54
CA SER A 407 35.45 10.03 -29.31
C SER A 407 34.76 8.87 -30.05
N PHE A 408 33.57 9.09 -30.55
CA PHE A 408 32.76 8.14 -31.33
C PHE A 408 32.55 8.64 -32.78
N ALA A 409 33.38 9.55 -33.26
CA ALA A 409 33.30 10.07 -34.64
C ALA A 409 33.33 8.90 -35.64
N GLY A 410 32.33 8.84 -36.51
CA GLY A 410 32.15 7.74 -37.47
C GLY A 410 31.06 6.73 -37.10
N LEU A 411 30.50 6.78 -35.89
CA LEU A 411 29.31 5.98 -35.54
C LEU A 411 28.01 6.54 -36.13
N GLY A 412 28.02 7.67 -36.82
CA GLY A 412 26.86 8.28 -37.44
C GLY A 412 26.05 7.27 -38.27
N GLY A 413 24.74 7.31 -38.20
CA GLY A 413 23.84 6.44 -38.97
C GLY A 413 22.43 7.00 -39.01
N SER A 414 21.77 6.76 -40.15
CA SER A 414 20.33 7.03 -40.33
C SER A 414 19.54 5.95 -39.56
N GLY A 415 18.62 6.35 -38.74
CA GLY A 415 17.71 5.47 -37.98
C GLY A 415 17.10 6.25 -36.81
N SER A 416 15.92 5.86 -36.39
CA SER A 416 15.23 6.49 -35.24
C SER A 416 15.35 5.67 -33.96
N ASP A 417 15.76 4.40 -34.07
CA ASP A 417 15.56 3.39 -33.03
C ASP A 417 16.92 2.78 -32.60
N THR A 418 16.89 2.15 -31.41
CA THR A 418 18.03 1.37 -30.91
C THR A 418 17.56 -0.06 -30.65
N GLU A 419 18.13 -1.03 -31.36
CA GLU A 419 17.90 -2.46 -31.08
C GLU A 419 18.83 -2.90 -29.94
N ILE A 420 18.23 -3.48 -28.90
CA ILE A 420 18.92 -4.03 -27.74
C ILE A 420 18.81 -5.56 -27.81
N GLN A 421 19.90 -6.22 -28.15
CA GLN A 421 19.95 -7.68 -28.16
C GLN A 421 19.88 -8.23 -26.74
N THR A 422 20.64 -7.64 -25.83
CA THR A 422 20.64 -8.03 -24.41
C THR A 422 20.99 -6.83 -23.55
N MET A 423 20.33 -6.70 -22.42
CA MET A 423 20.74 -5.84 -21.32
C MET A 423 20.62 -6.63 -20.02
N SER A 424 21.68 -6.67 -19.23
CA SER A 424 21.67 -7.31 -17.93
C SER A 424 22.31 -6.43 -16.86
N THR A 425 21.79 -6.50 -15.64
CA THR A 425 22.33 -5.77 -14.49
C THR A 425 21.92 -6.43 -13.17
N ASN A 426 22.69 -6.18 -12.13
CA ASN A 426 22.26 -6.40 -10.75
C ASN A 426 21.69 -5.08 -10.22
N LEU A 427 20.38 -5.08 -10.02
CA LEU A 427 19.65 -3.94 -9.50
C LEU A 427 19.78 -3.87 -7.98
N HIS A 428 20.04 -2.69 -7.44
CA HIS A 428 19.86 -2.33 -6.04
C HIS A 428 19.07 -1.04 -5.98
N GLN A 429 17.85 -1.10 -5.47
CA GLN A 429 16.98 0.06 -5.29
C GLN A 429 16.68 0.25 -3.82
N ASP A 430 16.78 1.48 -3.36
CA ASP A 430 16.46 1.91 -2.00
C ASP A 430 15.81 3.32 -2.05
N PRO A 431 15.45 3.96 -0.92
CA PRO A 431 14.87 5.30 -0.90
C PRO A 431 15.76 6.41 -1.47
N GLN A 432 17.08 6.21 -1.55
CA GLN A 432 18.04 7.16 -2.11
C GLN A 432 18.07 7.10 -3.64
N GLY A 433 17.67 5.97 -4.21
CA GLY A 433 17.62 5.80 -5.66
C GLY A 433 17.88 4.37 -6.13
N THR A 434 18.29 4.24 -7.38
CA THR A 434 18.53 2.98 -8.05
C THR A 434 19.99 2.88 -8.48
N HIS A 435 20.66 1.78 -8.12
CA HIS A 435 22.02 1.45 -8.53
C HIS A 435 21.97 0.22 -9.45
N ALA A 436 22.44 0.38 -10.67
CA ALA A 436 22.64 -0.70 -11.64
C ALA A 436 24.12 -1.09 -11.64
N GLN A 437 24.43 -2.26 -11.10
CA GLN A 437 25.80 -2.79 -11.02
C GLN A 437 26.02 -3.83 -12.12
N ASN A 438 27.26 -3.87 -12.64
CA ASN A 438 27.65 -4.78 -13.72
C ASN A 438 26.69 -4.69 -14.94
N LEU A 439 26.31 -3.47 -15.30
CA LEU A 439 25.45 -3.23 -16.44
C LEU A 439 26.17 -3.67 -17.71
N LEU A 440 25.54 -4.56 -18.47
CA LEU A 440 25.96 -5.03 -19.78
C LEU A 440 24.83 -4.75 -20.78
N ILE A 441 25.12 -4.02 -21.84
CA ILE A 441 24.15 -3.74 -22.92
C ILE A 441 24.82 -4.13 -24.25
N VAL A 442 24.17 -5.02 -25.00
CA VAL A 442 24.59 -5.41 -26.34
C VAL A 442 23.66 -4.77 -27.36
N VAL A 443 24.20 -3.86 -28.15
CA VAL A 443 23.52 -3.15 -29.24
C VAL A 443 24.23 -3.53 -30.55
N PRO A 444 23.62 -4.34 -31.44
CA PRO A 444 24.32 -4.85 -32.66
C PRO A 444 24.90 -3.75 -33.52
N SER A 445 24.24 -2.61 -33.63
CA SER A 445 24.70 -1.46 -34.43
C SER A 445 25.83 -0.63 -33.80
N ILE A 446 26.18 -0.90 -32.52
CA ILE A 446 27.20 -0.17 -31.76
C ILE A 446 28.28 -1.12 -31.27
N GLY A 447 27.87 -2.18 -30.58
CA GLY A 447 28.75 -3.13 -29.90
C GLY A 447 28.26 -3.40 -28.46
N THR A 448 29.22 -3.61 -27.57
CA THR A 448 28.95 -3.91 -26.16
C THR A 448 29.25 -2.70 -25.29
N ILE A 449 28.30 -2.32 -24.45
CA ILE A 449 28.43 -1.24 -23.47
C ILE A 449 28.39 -1.85 -22.08
N THR A 450 29.38 -1.56 -21.25
CA THR A 450 29.46 -2.06 -19.86
C THR A 450 29.71 -0.90 -18.92
N GLY A 451 29.30 -1.07 -17.65
CA GLY A 451 29.57 -0.07 -16.63
C GLY A 451 28.65 -0.21 -15.41
N ASP A 452 28.58 0.85 -14.65
CA ASP A 452 27.72 0.98 -13.48
C ASP A 452 26.96 2.31 -13.56
N GLY A 453 25.71 2.30 -13.12
CA GLY A 453 24.84 3.46 -13.17
C GLY A 453 24.10 3.72 -11.88
N ASN A 454 23.95 5.00 -11.55
CA ASN A 454 23.15 5.46 -10.44
C ASN A 454 22.06 6.39 -10.94
N VAL A 455 20.84 6.18 -10.49
CA VAL A 455 19.70 7.06 -10.69
C VAL A 455 19.23 7.51 -9.32
N SER A 456 19.37 8.79 -9.00
CA SER A 456 18.88 9.31 -7.72
C SER A 456 17.36 9.24 -7.61
N ALA A 457 16.82 9.40 -6.40
CA ALA A 457 15.37 9.48 -6.17
C ALA A 457 14.68 10.62 -6.97
N SER A 458 15.45 11.66 -7.37
CA SER A 458 14.98 12.75 -8.24
C SER A 458 15.12 12.47 -9.74
N GLY A 459 15.56 11.26 -10.13
CA GLY A 459 15.74 10.86 -11.53
C GLY A 459 17.04 11.38 -12.18
N GLN A 460 18.00 11.89 -11.39
CA GLN A 460 19.30 12.32 -11.90
C GLN A 460 20.20 11.12 -12.19
N LEU A 461 20.80 11.11 -13.36
CA LEU A 461 21.71 10.07 -13.84
C LEU A 461 23.17 10.38 -13.48
N ASN A 462 23.89 9.36 -13.05
CA ASN A 462 25.34 9.36 -12.93
C ASN A 462 25.85 7.95 -13.27
N CYS A 463 26.10 7.70 -14.56
CA CYS A 463 26.57 6.40 -15.04
C CYS A 463 27.99 6.52 -15.60
N LYS A 464 28.84 5.56 -15.27
CA LYS A 464 30.18 5.41 -15.82
C LYS A 464 30.21 4.20 -16.74
N MET A 465 30.39 4.42 -18.02
CA MET A 465 30.23 3.42 -19.06
C MET A 465 31.45 3.29 -19.92
N VAL A 466 31.65 2.10 -20.50
CA VAL A 466 32.67 1.79 -21.49
C VAL A 466 32.03 1.11 -22.70
N ALA A 467 32.19 1.65 -23.88
CA ALA A 467 31.71 1.04 -25.12
C ALA A 467 32.84 0.34 -25.87
N LYS A 468 32.64 -0.95 -26.16
CA LYS A 468 33.46 -1.74 -27.10
C LYS A 468 32.71 -1.84 -28.41
N LEU A 469 33.23 -1.19 -29.46
CA LEU A 469 32.60 -1.13 -30.78
C LEU A 469 32.71 -2.46 -31.51
N SER A 470 31.63 -2.92 -32.15
CA SER A 470 31.66 -4.07 -33.06
C SER A 470 32.40 -3.70 -34.33
N GLY A 471 33.46 -4.42 -34.66
CA GLY A 471 34.30 -4.14 -35.83
C GLY A 471 33.57 -4.37 -37.17
N GLY A 472 33.09 -3.29 -37.76
CA GLY A 472 32.59 -3.22 -39.14
C GLY A 472 33.09 -1.94 -39.80
N GLY A 473 33.97 -2.02 -40.77
CA GLY A 473 34.44 -1.11 -41.80
C GLY A 473 34.63 0.41 -41.55
N GLY A 474 33.87 1.05 -40.68
CA GLY A 474 33.96 2.49 -40.39
C GLY A 474 34.54 2.83 -39.02
N ALA A 475 34.42 1.95 -38.05
CA ALA A 475 34.90 2.18 -36.68
C ALA A 475 36.41 2.01 -36.53
N MET A 476 37.06 1.24 -37.41
CA MET A 476 38.54 1.15 -37.45
C MET A 476 39.20 2.48 -37.81
N GLY A 477 38.54 3.34 -38.60
CA GLY A 477 39.04 4.68 -38.91
C GLY A 477 39.07 5.61 -37.69
N ALA A 478 38.06 5.57 -36.86
CA ALA A 478 38.00 6.39 -35.64
C ALA A 478 39.00 5.91 -34.58
N VAL A 479 39.15 4.59 -34.41
CA VAL A 479 40.14 3.99 -33.50
C VAL A 479 41.56 4.27 -34.01
N SER A 480 41.80 4.26 -35.35
CA SER A 480 43.11 4.56 -35.94
C SER A 480 43.48 6.05 -35.90
N GLN A 481 42.49 6.96 -35.93
CA GLN A 481 42.74 8.39 -35.70
C GLN A 481 43.05 8.67 -34.21
N PHE A 482 42.41 7.97 -33.30
CA PHE A 482 42.69 8.08 -31.85
C PHE A 482 44.10 7.54 -31.50
N SER A 483 44.55 6.48 -32.17
CA SER A 483 45.90 5.94 -31.99
C SER A 483 46.97 6.88 -32.57
N LYS A 484 46.63 7.68 -33.60
CA LYS A 484 47.54 8.71 -34.16
C LYS A 484 47.70 9.94 -33.26
N LEU A 485 46.74 10.19 -32.32
CA LEU A 485 46.83 11.23 -31.31
C LEU A 485 47.60 10.81 -30.05
N GLY A 486 48.34 9.70 -30.07
CA GLY A 486 49.17 9.24 -28.96
C GLY A 486 48.43 8.28 -27.99
N GLY A 487 47.23 7.85 -28.36
CA GLY A 487 46.50 6.83 -27.61
C GLY A 487 46.98 5.44 -28.06
N SER A 488 47.74 4.73 -27.23
CA SER A 488 48.00 3.30 -27.43
C SER A 488 46.66 2.55 -27.45
N GLN A 489 46.58 1.47 -28.26
CA GLN A 489 45.39 0.60 -28.34
C GLN A 489 44.93 0.21 -26.94
N THR A 490 43.90 0.90 -26.43
CA THR A 490 43.26 0.48 -25.20
C THR A 490 42.40 -0.73 -25.55
N SER A 491 42.86 -1.92 -25.19
CA SER A 491 42.09 -3.16 -25.27
C SER A 491 40.77 -3.09 -24.45
N GLY A 492 40.49 -1.93 -23.82
CA GLY A 492 39.43 -1.69 -22.87
C GLY A 492 38.15 -1.04 -23.41
N GLY A 493 38.14 -0.43 -24.60
CA GLY A 493 36.98 0.32 -25.13
C GLY A 493 37.01 1.82 -24.84
N ILE A 494 35.96 2.57 -25.24
CA ILE A 494 35.85 4.03 -25.15
C ILE A 494 35.05 4.39 -23.90
N PRO A 495 35.65 5.03 -22.88
CA PRO A 495 34.94 5.44 -21.66
C PRO A 495 34.12 6.70 -21.90
N PHE A 496 32.89 6.72 -21.35
CA PHE A 496 31.98 7.86 -21.37
C PHE A 496 31.10 7.86 -20.13
N ARG A 497 30.41 8.97 -19.88
CA ARG A 497 29.47 9.11 -18.79
C ARG A 497 28.10 9.46 -19.34
N ILE A 498 27.05 9.03 -18.60
CA ILE A 498 25.68 9.45 -18.84
C ILE A 498 25.26 10.26 -17.63
N GLU A 499 24.88 11.51 -17.86
CA GLU A 499 24.45 12.50 -16.87
C GLU A 499 23.07 13.04 -17.27
N GLY A 500 22.55 14.05 -16.58
CA GLY A 500 21.21 14.61 -16.82
C GLY A 500 20.13 13.82 -16.12
N THR A 501 18.99 13.61 -16.77
CA THR A 501 17.84 12.88 -16.20
C THR A 501 17.48 11.66 -17.04
N THR A 502 16.70 10.75 -16.47
CA THR A 502 16.19 9.56 -17.19
C THR A 502 15.40 9.95 -18.44
N SER A 503 14.63 11.05 -18.40
CA SER A 503 13.89 11.58 -19.56
C SER A 503 14.75 12.35 -20.57
N ASN A 504 15.88 12.91 -20.13
CA ASN A 504 16.81 13.66 -20.99
C ASN A 504 18.26 13.31 -20.65
N PRO A 505 18.73 12.09 -21.02
CA PRO A 505 20.11 11.67 -20.77
C PRO A 505 21.11 12.45 -21.64
N ILE A 506 22.18 12.89 -21.01
CA ILE A 506 23.30 13.63 -21.65
C ILE A 506 24.51 12.73 -21.62
N PHE A 507 25.09 12.50 -22.79
CA PHE A 507 26.32 11.71 -22.97
C PHE A 507 27.53 12.64 -23.00
N VAL A 508 28.57 12.34 -22.19
CA VAL A 508 29.78 13.13 -22.10
C VAL A 508 31.03 12.23 -22.18
N PRO A 509 32.11 12.63 -22.85
CA PRO A 509 33.36 11.86 -22.82
C PRO A 509 33.95 11.81 -21.40
N ASP A 510 34.42 10.66 -20.96
CA ASP A 510 35.18 10.56 -19.71
C ASP A 510 36.67 10.79 -19.93
N VAL A 511 37.06 12.07 -19.98
CA VAL A 511 38.44 12.49 -20.21
C VAL A 511 39.39 11.98 -19.12
N ALA A 512 38.94 11.93 -17.87
CA ALA A 512 39.72 11.43 -16.74
C ALA A 512 39.95 9.92 -16.84
N GLY A 513 38.91 9.15 -17.23
CA GLY A 513 39.03 7.73 -17.52
C GLY A 513 39.96 7.41 -18.67
N MET A 514 39.96 8.26 -19.71
CA MET A 514 40.91 8.15 -20.83
C MET A 514 42.38 8.37 -20.39
N ALA A 515 42.65 9.41 -19.61
CA ALA A 515 44.00 9.70 -19.09
C ALA A 515 44.51 8.61 -18.13
N GLY A 516 43.66 8.08 -17.26
CA GLY A 516 44.00 6.98 -16.34
C GLY A 516 44.29 5.65 -17.06
N GLY A 517 43.61 5.38 -18.18
CA GLY A 517 43.89 4.23 -19.06
C GLY A 517 45.24 4.32 -19.72
N LEU A 518 45.61 5.51 -20.19
CA LEU A 518 46.94 5.79 -20.77
C LEU A 518 48.07 5.63 -19.75
N ALA A 519 47.89 6.11 -18.53
CA ALA A 519 48.88 5.96 -17.46
C ALA A 519 49.09 4.49 -17.06
N LYS A 520 48.02 3.70 -16.95
CA LYS A 520 48.10 2.26 -16.65
C LYS A 520 48.76 1.44 -17.76
N SER A 521 48.51 1.77 -19.04
CA SER A 521 49.13 1.07 -20.16
C SER A 521 50.63 1.38 -20.30
N GLN A 522 51.05 2.62 -19.99
CA GLN A 522 52.46 2.98 -19.95
C GLN A 522 53.20 2.34 -18.76
N LEU A 523 52.61 2.28 -17.58
CA LEU A 523 53.19 1.60 -16.42
C LEU A 523 53.27 0.07 -16.61
N GLY A 524 52.25 -0.55 -17.24
CA GLY A 524 52.26 -1.97 -17.57
C GLY A 524 53.30 -2.34 -18.64
N GLY A 525 53.55 -1.44 -19.60
CA GLY A 525 54.60 -1.60 -20.59
C GLY A 525 56.02 -1.45 -20.04
N LEU A 526 56.20 -0.66 -18.98
CA LEU A 526 57.49 -0.51 -18.27
C LEU A 526 57.81 -1.70 -17.34
N ALA A 527 56.79 -2.42 -16.88
CA ALA A 527 56.99 -3.60 -16.02
C ALA A 527 57.29 -4.89 -16.80
N SER A 528 57.04 -4.92 -18.12
CA SER A 528 57.19 -6.12 -18.97
C SER A 528 58.29 -6.05 -20.03
N GLY A 529 59.10 -4.97 -20.13
CA GLY A 529 60.10 -4.84 -21.18
C GLY A 529 61.41 -4.20 -20.71
N GLY A 530 62.48 -4.99 -20.72
CA GLY A 530 63.85 -4.53 -20.44
C GLY A 530 64.40 -3.57 -21.45
N GLY A 531 65.23 -2.66 -20.98
CA GLY A 531 66.32 -1.90 -21.59
C GLY A 531 66.15 -1.36 -23.02
N GLY A 532 65.97 -0.03 -23.11
CA GLY A 532 66.13 0.68 -24.36
C GLY A 532 65.78 2.16 -24.22
N ASN A 533 66.72 3.06 -24.57
CA ASN A 533 66.54 4.51 -24.61
C ASN A 533 65.36 4.88 -25.54
N SER A 534 64.23 5.18 -25.02
CA SER A 534 63.06 5.70 -25.77
C SER A 534 62.75 7.15 -25.36
N PRO A 535 62.29 8.00 -26.33
CA PRO A 535 61.91 9.41 -26.03
C PRO A 535 60.93 9.62 -24.92
N ALA A 536 60.24 8.56 -24.51
CA ALA A 536 59.24 8.57 -23.38
C ALA A 536 59.92 8.72 -22.00
N SER A 537 61.15 8.27 -21.83
CA SER A 537 61.89 8.43 -20.56
C SER A 537 62.35 9.89 -20.36
N GLN A 538 62.54 10.68 -21.42
CA GLN A 538 62.83 12.09 -21.29
C GLN A 538 61.66 12.96 -20.95
N ALA A 539 60.46 12.58 -21.41
CA ALA A 539 59.21 13.28 -21.04
C ALA A 539 58.79 13.03 -19.55
N ALA A 540 59.05 11.84 -19.03
CA ALA A 540 58.76 11.53 -17.60
C ALA A 540 59.70 12.28 -16.65
N GLY A 541 60.95 12.52 -17.05
CA GLY A 541 61.89 13.34 -16.30
C GLY A 541 61.50 14.83 -16.24
N ALA A 542 60.95 15.35 -17.33
CA ALA A 542 60.49 16.74 -17.42
C ALA A 542 59.23 17.01 -16.56
N LEU A 543 58.29 16.04 -16.45
CA LEU A 543 57.10 16.14 -15.60
C LEU A 543 57.43 15.98 -14.10
N GLY A 544 58.40 15.14 -13.74
CA GLY A 544 58.89 15.01 -12.37
C GLY A 544 59.53 16.27 -11.82
N GLY A 545 60.22 17.05 -12.70
CA GLY A 545 60.84 18.33 -12.34
C GLY A 545 59.84 19.48 -12.10
N LEU A 546 58.66 19.42 -12.69
CA LEU A 546 57.60 20.43 -12.54
C LEU A 546 56.75 20.27 -11.27
N LEU A 547 56.63 19.05 -10.72
CA LEU A 547 55.86 18.75 -9.52
C LEU A 547 56.69 18.81 -8.23
N GLY A 548 58.01 19.01 -8.31
CA GLY A 548 58.94 18.94 -7.18
C GLY A 548 59.28 20.24 -6.45
N LYS A 549 58.69 21.41 -6.79
CA LYS A 549 58.94 22.66 -6.06
C LYS A 549 57.83 22.97 -5.04
N LYS A 550 57.88 22.33 -3.91
CA LYS A 550 57.28 22.82 -2.68
C LYS A 550 58.26 23.75 -2.00
N LYS A 551 57.95 25.03 -1.91
CA LYS A 551 58.59 25.99 -1.00
C LYS A 551 58.11 25.72 0.42
N ASN A 552 59.08 25.60 1.35
CA ASN A 552 58.98 25.87 2.75
C ASN A 552 59.65 27.24 3.00
N PRO A 553 59.39 27.88 4.10
CA PRO A 553 58.50 27.73 5.26
C PRO A 553 57.29 28.62 5.22
#